data_3a00290d5df90ca604a3469b714cd5bf
#
_entry.id   3a00290d5df90ca604a3469b714cd5bf
#
_cell.length_a   1.000
_cell.length_b   1.000
_cell.length_c   1.000
_cell.angle_alpha   90.00
_cell.angle_beta   90.00
_cell.angle_gamma   90.00
#
_symmetry.space_group_name_H-M   'P 1'
#
loop_
_entity.id
_entity.type
_entity.pdbx_description
1 polymer ?
#
loop_
_entity_poly.entity_id
_entity_poly.type
_entity_poly.pdbx_seq_one_letter_code
_entity_poly.pdbx_strand_id
1 'polypeptide(L)'
;MKTLTKFMRNMGIVVIVLLAVTIFNPLVVTKSNEYSLIIQFGKVVRVENSAGPSLRVPFLQSVQKIPKYKMISDLYPSDVTTKDKKVMTVDSFVIWDINDPVKYLASLNASKEKAEVRLGNVVYNSIKNVLSSTNQADII
;
A
#
# COMPACT_ATOMS: atom_id res chain seq x y z
N MET A 1 -53.05 16.68 19.20
CA MET A 1 -52.80 15.93 17.96
C MET A 1 -51.67 16.51 17.08
N LYS A 2 -51.54 17.82 16.88
CA LYS A 2 -50.51 18.43 16.01
C LYS A 2 -49.04 18.28 16.52
N THR A 3 -48.79 18.09 17.81
CA THR A 3 -47.47 17.86 18.37
C THR A 3 -46.97 16.44 18.18
N LEU A 4 -47.85 15.45 18.25
CA LEU A 4 -47.51 14.04 18.03
C LEU A 4 -47.10 13.76 16.56
N THR A 5 -47.78 14.37 15.62
CA THR A 5 -47.47 14.23 14.18
C THR A 5 -46.14 14.93 13.83
N LYS A 6 -45.84 16.07 14.46
CA LYS A 6 -44.50 16.70 14.27
C LYS A 6 -43.39 15.86 14.90
N PHE A 7 -43.59 15.25 16.05
CA PHE A 7 -42.62 14.34 16.67
C PHE A 7 -42.35 13.10 15.84
N MET A 8 -43.43 12.44 15.33
CA MET A 8 -43.29 11.27 14.42
C MET A 8 -42.59 11.64 13.13
N ARG A 9 -42.87 12.80 12.55
CA ARG A 9 -42.20 13.27 11.33
C ARG A 9 -40.71 13.52 11.58
N ASN A 10 -40.35 14.16 12.66
CA ASN A 10 -38.94 14.42 13.00
C ASN A 10 -38.19 13.11 13.32
N MET A 11 -38.84 12.16 13.99
CA MET A 11 -38.26 10.83 14.23
C MET A 11 -38.05 10.06 12.93
N GLY A 12 -38.98 10.14 11.99
CA GLY A 12 -38.84 9.56 10.66
C GLY A 12 -37.64 10.15 9.88
N ILE A 13 -37.46 11.47 9.95
CA ILE A 13 -36.31 12.15 9.32
C ILE A 13 -34.99 11.69 9.94
N VAL A 14 -34.91 11.57 11.26
CA VAL A 14 -33.71 11.08 11.96
C VAL A 14 -33.37 9.64 11.54
N VAL A 15 -34.36 8.77 11.42
CA VAL A 15 -34.15 7.38 10.98
C VAL A 15 -33.68 7.34 9.51
N ILE A 16 -34.24 8.17 8.62
CA ILE A 16 -33.81 8.25 7.22
C ILE A 16 -32.36 8.77 7.12
N VAL A 17 -31.98 9.77 7.92
CA VAL A 17 -30.61 10.30 7.95
C VAL A 17 -29.63 9.25 8.47
N LEU A 18 -29.99 8.51 9.53
CA LEU A 18 -29.17 7.41 10.05
C LEU A 18 -28.99 6.29 9.01
N LEU A 19 -30.06 5.91 8.32
CA LEU A 19 -29.99 4.94 7.22
C LEU A 19 -29.13 5.45 6.07
N ALA A 20 -29.25 6.70 5.69
CA ALA A 20 -28.40 7.32 4.67
C ALA A 20 -26.90 7.27 5.06
N VAL A 21 -26.57 7.64 6.30
CA VAL A 21 -25.17 7.58 6.80
C VAL A 21 -24.62 6.16 6.80
N THR A 22 -25.43 5.16 7.16
CA THR A 22 -24.99 3.75 7.14
C THR A 22 -24.80 3.20 5.71
N ILE A 23 -25.65 3.57 4.77
CA ILE A 23 -25.57 3.13 3.37
C ILE A 23 -24.39 3.81 2.65
N PHE A 24 -24.20 5.10 2.89
CA PHE A 24 -23.17 5.89 2.19
C PHE A 24 -21.74 5.70 2.74
N ASN A 25 -21.58 5.21 3.98
CA ASN A 25 -20.29 4.91 4.62
C ASN A 25 -19.21 5.98 4.37
N PRO A 26 -19.45 7.24 4.75
CA PRO A 26 -18.55 8.35 4.45
C PRO A 26 -17.29 8.37 5.33
N LEU A 27 -17.26 7.54 6.39
CA LEU A 27 -16.17 7.50 7.36
C LEU A 27 -15.04 6.58 6.87
N VAL A 28 -13.83 7.11 6.85
CA VAL A 28 -12.59 6.38 6.63
C VAL A 28 -11.79 6.41 7.91
N VAL A 29 -11.45 5.25 8.44
CA VAL A 29 -10.56 5.13 9.59
C VAL A 29 -9.18 4.73 9.10
N THR A 30 -8.20 5.61 9.30
CA THR A 30 -6.78 5.37 9.01
C THR A 30 -6.10 4.84 10.26
N LYS A 31 -5.36 3.74 10.15
CA LYS A 31 -4.54 3.18 11.23
C LYS A 31 -3.16 3.83 11.26
N SER A 32 -2.46 3.76 12.39
CA SER A 32 -1.12 4.33 12.57
C SER A 32 -0.06 3.71 11.65
N ASN A 33 -0.29 2.48 11.19
CA ASN A 33 0.63 1.70 10.36
C ASN A 33 0.27 1.68 8.86
N GLU A 34 -0.64 2.57 8.42
CA GLU A 34 -1.06 2.67 7.02
C GLU A 34 -1.23 4.13 6.59
N TYR A 35 -1.02 4.37 5.30
CA TYR A 35 -1.45 5.60 4.63
C TYR A 35 -2.83 5.34 4.02
N SER A 36 -3.74 6.30 4.13
CA SER A 36 -5.01 6.28 3.38
C SER A 36 -4.98 7.34 2.28
N LEU A 37 -4.91 6.91 1.03
CA LEU A 37 -4.96 7.78 -0.13
C LEU A 37 -6.41 7.92 -0.58
N ILE A 38 -6.90 9.14 -0.62
CA ILE A 38 -8.21 9.46 -1.14
C ILE A 38 -8.05 9.83 -2.61
N ILE A 39 -8.66 9.01 -3.46
CA ILE A 39 -8.54 9.11 -4.92
C ILE A 39 -9.88 9.58 -5.47
N GLN A 40 -9.85 10.57 -6.35
CA GLN A 40 -11.00 11.11 -7.04
C GLN A 40 -10.69 11.20 -8.54
N PHE A 41 -11.53 10.59 -9.37
CA PHE A 41 -11.33 10.55 -10.83
C PHE A 41 -9.93 10.09 -11.25
N GLY A 42 -9.38 9.09 -10.55
CA GLY A 42 -8.04 8.53 -10.84
C GLY A 42 -6.86 9.36 -10.32
N LYS A 43 -7.11 10.49 -9.64
CA LYS A 43 -6.05 11.33 -9.05
C LYS A 43 -6.10 11.29 -7.53
N VAL A 44 -4.92 11.25 -6.89
CA VAL A 44 -4.82 11.38 -5.43
C VAL A 44 -5.11 12.83 -5.05
N VAL A 45 -6.19 13.03 -4.31
CA VAL A 45 -6.63 14.36 -3.85
C VAL A 45 -6.07 14.65 -2.47
N ARG A 46 -5.96 13.62 -1.62
CA ARG A 46 -5.51 13.76 -0.24
C ARG A 46 -4.83 12.49 0.24
N VAL A 47 -3.80 12.67 1.06
CA VAL A 47 -3.07 11.59 1.73
C VAL A 47 -3.22 11.76 3.23
N GLU A 48 -3.86 10.81 3.88
CA GLU A 48 -3.99 10.78 5.33
C GLU A 48 -2.82 9.95 5.91
N ASN A 49 -1.93 10.65 6.60
CA ASN A 49 -0.75 10.08 7.23
C ASN A 49 -0.93 9.83 8.74
N SER A 50 -1.94 10.48 9.33
CA SER A 50 -2.25 10.39 10.76
C SER A 50 -3.34 9.38 11.01
N ALA A 51 -3.21 8.63 12.11
CA ALA A 51 -4.29 7.77 12.57
C ALA A 51 -5.50 8.61 12.99
N GLY A 52 -6.68 8.21 12.57
CA GLY A 52 -7.90 8.86 12.95
C GLY A 52 -9.03 8.68 11.94
N PRO A 53 -10.21 9.16 12.27
CA PRO A 53 -11.34 9.20 11.36
C PRO A 53 -11.20 10.37 10.38
N SER A 54 -11.46 10.13 9.11
CA SER A 54 -11.56 11.13 8.07
C SER A 54 -12.83 10.93 7.26
N LEU A 55 -13.27 11.97 6.56
CA LEU A 55 -14.46 11.92 5.74
C LEU A 55 -14.09 11.83 4.26
N ARG A 56 -14.79 10.96 3.53
CA ARG A 56 -14.75 10.89 2.07
C ARG A 56 -16.12 11.19 1.49
N VAL A 57 -16.17 11.63 0.24
CA VAL A 57 -17.42 11.77 -0.52
C VAL A 57 -17.72 10.41 -1.17
N PRO A 58 -18.79 9.71 -0.73
CA PRO A 58 -19.19 8.45 -1.34
C PRO A 58 -19.46 8.62 -2.83
N PHE A 59 -19.24 7.55 -3.63
CA PHE A 59 -19.38 7.49 -5.10
C PHE A 59 -18.36 8.30 -5.92
N LEU A 60 -17.85 9.42 -5.40
CA LEU A 60 -16.87 10.24 -6.12
C LEU A 60 -15.43 9.91 -5.72
N GLN A 61 -15.24 9.44 -4.49
CA GLN A 61 -13.92 9.18 -3.92
C GLN A 61 -13.77 7.72 -3.52
N SER A 62 -12.67 7.11 -3.93
CA SER A 62 -12.21 5.81 -3.46
C SER A 62 -11.05 5.98 -2.48
N VAL A 63 -10.85 4.99 -1.62
CA VAL A 63 -9.76 4.98 -0.65
C VAL A 63 -8.86 3.79 -0.93
N GLN A 64 -7.57 4.07 -1.13
CA GLN A 64 -6.52 3.07 -1.23
C GLN A 64 -5.66 3.12 0.02
N LYS A 65 -5.55 1.97 0.71
CA LYS A 65 -4.70 1.83 1.89
C LYS A 65 -3.35 1.27 1.49
N ILE A 66 -2.29 1.88 1.99
CA ILE A 66 -0.90 1.50 1.70
C ILE A 66 -0.18 1.28 3.04
N PRO A 67 0.52 0.16 3.23
CA PRO A 67 1.24 -0.12 4.46
C PRO A 67 2.39 0.88 4.67
N LYS A 68 2.60 1.27 5.94
CA LYS A 68 3.66 2.18 6.39
C LYS A 68 4.77 1.45 7.13
N TYR A 69 4.60 0.17 7.39
CA TYR A 69 5.58 -0.65 8.10
C TYR A 69 6.55 -1.32 7.12
N LYS A 70 7.70 -1.72 7.66
CA LYS A 70 8.71 -2.48 6.92
C LYS A 70 8.18 -3.86 6.57
N MET A 71 8.35 -4.25 5.33
CA MET A 71 7.98 -5.55 4.77
C MET A 71 9.24 -6.33 4.44
N ILE A 72 9.14 -7.65 4.54
CA ILE A 72 10.19 -8.58 4.13
C ILE A 72 9.68 -9.29 2.88
N SER A 73 10.51 -9.31 1.85
CA SER A 73 10.29 -10.13 0.66
C SER A 73 11.45 -11.10 0.50
N ASP A 74 11.13 -12.38 0.49
CA ASP A 74 12.06 -13.45 0.22
C ASP A 74 12.20 -13.59 -1.30
N LEU A 75 13.45 -13.59 -1.78
CA LEU A 75 13.74 -13.69 -3.20
C LEU A 75 14.10 -15.13 -3.54
N TYR A 76 13.72 -15.57 -4.73
CA TYR A 76 14.07 -16.92 -5.15
C TYR A 76 15.60 -17.05 -5.27
N PRO A 77 16.18 -18.17 -4.77
CA PRO A 77 17.58 -18.48 -4.95
C PRO A 77 17.97 -18.40 -6.42
N SER A 78 19.10 -17.79 -6.71
CA SER A 78 19.56 -17.59 -8.08
C SER A 78 21.03 -17.95 -8.24
N ASP A 79 21.35 -18.58 -9.39
CA ASP A 79 22.72 -18.94 -9.71
C ASP A 79 23.45 -17.77 -10.36
N VAL A 80 24.59 -17.44 -9.81
CA VAL A 80 25.46 -16.38 -10.32
C VAL A 80 26.88 -16.93 -10.54
N THR A 81 27.45 -16.57 -11.67
CA THR A 81 28.84 -16.96 -12.02
C THR A 81 29.80 -15.88 -11.56
N THR A 82 30.80 -16.27 -10.78
CA THR A 82 31.87 -15.43 -10.28
C THR A 82 32.92 -15.12 -11.37
N LYS A 83 33.85 -14.21 -11.09
CA LYS A 83 34.93 -13.83 -12.01
C LYS A 83 35.81 -15.01 -12.41
N ASP A 84 36.05 -15.94 -11.51
CA ASP A 84 36.81 -17.19 -11.73
C ASP A 84 35.99 -18.33 -12.36
N LYS A 85 34.82 -17.98 -12.95
CA LYS A 85 33.91 -18.88 -13.68
C LYS A 85 33.30 -20.01 -12.82
N LYS A 86 33.20 -19.82 -11.55
CA LYS A 86 32.49 -20.74 -10.65
C LYS A 86 31.04 -20.30 -10.47
N VAL A 87 30.14 -21.28 -10.40
CA VAL A 87 28.72 -21.01 -10.15
C VAL A 87 28.44 -21.06 -8.65
N MET A 88 27.75 -20.04 -8.14
CA MET A 88 27.30 -19.95 -6.76
C MET A 88 25.79 -19.73 -6.75
N THR A 89 25.09 -20.50 -5.92
CA THR A 89 23.67 -20.23 -5.65
C THR A 89 23.58 -19.23 -4.52
N VAL A 90 22.93 -18.12 -4.78
CA VAL A 90 22.72 -17.03 -3.81
C VAL A 90 21.26 -17.00 -3.38
N ASP A 91 21.08 -17.08 -2.07
CA ASP A 91 19.78 -16.88 -1.43
C ASP A 91 19.77 -15.53 -0.73
N SER A 92 18.69 -14.76 -0.87
CA SER A 92 18.63 -13.39 -0.38
C SER A 92 17.21 -12.95 -0.06
N PHE A 93 17.09 -12.04 0.90
CA PHE A 93 15.83 -11.38 1.24
C PHE A 93 16.02 -9.85 1.25
N VAL A 94 14.92 -9.13 1.09
CA VAL A 94 14.91 -7.67 1.10
C VAL A 94 13.94 -7.16 2.14
N ILE A 95 14.43 -6.22 2.96
CA ILE A 95 13.57 -5.44 3.86
C ILE A 95 13.33 -4.08 3.20
N TRP A 96 12.08 -3.73 3.00
CA TRP A 96 11.70 -2.51 2.32
C TRP A 96 10.45 -1.86 2.92
N ASP A 97 10.28 -0.57 2.71
CA ASP A 97 9.10 0.19 3.11
C ASP A 97 8.69 1.19 2.03
N ILE A 98 7.54 1.80 2.22
CA ILE A 98 6.97 2.76 1.28
C ILE A 98 7.06 4.15 1.90
N ASN A 99 8.02 4.94 1.43
CA ASN A 99 8.22 6.32 1.89
C ASN A 99 7.28 7.31 1.18
N ASP A 100 7.05 7.12 -0.12
CA ASP A 100 6.16 7.96 -0.93
C ASP A 100 4.99 7.14 -1.47
N PRO A 101 3.83 7.17 -0.77
CA PRO A 101 2.68 6.37 -1.16
C PRO A 101 2.04 6.83 -2.47
N VAL A 102 2.21 8.11 -2.86
CA VAL A 102 1.65 8.64 -4.11
C VAL A 102 2.42 8.09 -5.31
N LYS A 103 3.75 8.11 -5.25
CA LYS A 103 4.59 7.51 -6.29
C LYS A 103 4.42 6.00 -6.36
N TYR A 104 4.28 5.33 -5.22
CA TYR A 104 4.00 3.90 -5.16
C TYR A 104 2.70 3.54 -5.87
N LEU A 105 1.62 4.29 -5.61
CA LEU A 105 0.36 4.11 -6.31
C LEU A 105 0.51 4.35 -7.81
N ALA A 106 1.15 5.45 -8.21
CA ALA A 106 1.29 5.84 -9.61
C ALA A 106 2.14 4.85 -10.43
N SER A 107 3.22 4.31 -9.84
CA SER A 107 4.17 3.45 -10.55
C SER A 107 3.82 1.96 -10.51
N LEU A 108 3.21 1.49 -9.42
CA LEU A 108 2.95 0.08 -9.16
C LEU A 108 1.47 -0.24 -8.94
N ASN A 109 0.60 0.77 -9.04
CA ASN A 109 -0.84 0.67 -8.76
C ASN A 109 -1.13 0.07 -7.37
N ALA A 110 -0.31 0.44 -6.38
CA ALA A 110 -0.35 -0.07 -5.00
C ALA A 110 -0.28 -1.60 -4.88
N SER A 111 0.29 -2.29 -5.89
CA SER A 111 0.45 -3.75 -5.88
C SER A 111 1.77 -4.11 -5.22
N LYS A 112 1.67 -4.92 -4.16
CA LYS A 112 2.83 -5.49 -3.45
C LYS A 112 3.62 -6.44 -4.35
N GLU A 113 2.92 -7.27 -5.11
CA GLU A 113 3.50 -8.26 -6.02
C GLU A 113 4.38 -7.58 -7.09
N LYS A 114 3.91 -6.48 -7.67
CA LYS A 114 4.70 -5.71 -8.65
C LYS A 114 5.94 -5.07 -8.02
N ALA A 115 5.81 -4.62 -6.77
CA ALA A 115 6.96 -4.09 -6.02
C ALA A 115 8.01 -5.17 -5.77
N GLU A 116 7.58 -6.35 -5.31
CA GLU A 116 8.47 -7.49 -5.03
C GLU A 116 9.20 -7.96 -6.28
N VAL A 117 8.51 -8.10 -7.41
CA VAL A 117 9.15 -8.45 -8.71
C VAL A 117 10.19 -7.40 -9.11
N ARG A 118 9.87 -6.11 -8.97
CA ARG A 118 10.80 -5.04 -9.32
C ARG A 118 12.01 -4.99 -8.39
N LEU A 119 11.81 -5.17 -7.09
CA LEU A 119 12.87 -5.27 -6.10
C LEU A 119 13.77 -6.48 -6.37
N GLY A 120 13.18 -7.65 -6.64
CA GLY A 120 13.91 -8.87 -6.99
C GLY A 120 14.84 -8.66 -8.18
N ASN A 121 14.35 -8.05 -9.25
CA ASN A 121 15.16 -7.75 -10.42
C ASN A 121 16.33 -6.79 -10.12
N VAL A 122 16.10 -5.76 -9.32
CA VAL A 122 17.14 -4.80 -8.93
C VAL A 122 18.20 -5.47 -8.06
N VAL A 123 17.78 -6.24 -7.06
CA VAL A 123 18.68 -6.96 -6.15
C VAL A 123 19.48 -8.01 -6.89
N TYR A 124 18.82 -8.82 -7.73
CA TYR A 124 19.50 -9.83 -8.56
C TYR A 124 20.60 -9.20 -9.42
N ASN A 125 20.28 -8.13 -10.15
CA ASN A 125 21.26 -7.44 -11.00
C ASN A 125 22.43 -6.86 -10.17
N SER A 126 22.14 -6.32 -8.99
CA SER A 126 23.17 -5.77 -8.10
C SER A 126 24.09 -6.87 -7.58
N ILE A 127 23.53 -7.98 -7.10
CA ILE A 127 24.31 -9.15 -6.65
C ILE A 127 25.13 -9.71 -7.79
N LYS A 128 24.53 -9.91 -8.95
CA LYS A 128 25.22 -10.42 -10.14
C LYS A 128 26.41 -9.54 -10.52
N ASN A 129 26.24 -8.22 -10.52
CA ASN A 129 27.32 -7.29 -10.88
C ASN A 129 28.50 -7.37 -9.90
N VAL A 130 28.22 -7.46 -8.60
CA VAL A 130 29.26 -7.57 -7.57
C VAL A 130 29.96 -8.93 -7.66
N LEU A 131 29.21 -10.03 -7.68
CA LEU A 131 29.77 -11.37 -7.67
C LEU A 131 30.53 -11.70 -8.95
N SER A 132 30.06 -11.26 -10.12
CA SER A 132 30.75 -11.49 -11.40
C SER A 132 32.06 -10.71 -11.52
N SER A 133 32.29 -9.70 -10.69
CA SER A 133 33.54 -8.94 -10.62
C SER A 133 34.52 -9.45 -9.54
N THR A 134 34.09 -10.38 -8.69
CA THR A 134 34.83 -10.88 -7.53
C THR A 134 35.16 -12.37 -7.68
N ASN A 135 36.31 -12.81 -7.19
CA ASN A 135 36.65 -14.23 -7.17
C ASN A 135 35.95 -14.91 -5.99
N GLN A 136 35.68 -16.21 -6.11
CA GLN A 136 35.01 -16.97 -5.05
C GLN A 136 35.76 -16.91 -3.72
N ALA A 137 37.08 -16.96 -3.74
CA ALA A 137 37.91 -16.92 -2.53
C ALA A 137 37.81 -15.59 -1.75
N ASP A 138 37.39 -14.51 -2.38
CA ASP A 138 37.20 -13.20 -1.76
C ASP A 138 35.77 -13.02 -1.17
N ILE A 139 34.88 -13.97 -1.46
CA ILE A 139 33.46 -13.95 -1.04
C ILE A 139 33.25 -14.83 0.21
N ILE A 140 34.03 -15.89 0.35
CA ILE A 140 34.01 -16.87 1.45
C ILE A 140 35.15 -16.55 2.41
#